data_d286aae165e7eedce839fd06237a827f
#
_entry.id   d286aae165e7eedce839fd06237a827f
#
_cell.length_a   1.000
_cell.length_b   1.000
_cell.length_c   1.000
_cell.angle_alpha   90.00
_cell.angle_beta   90.00
_cell.angle_gamma   90.00
#
_symmetry.space_group_name_H-M   'P 1'
#
loop_
_entity.id
_entity.type
_entity.pdbx_description
1 polymer ?
#
loop_
_entity_poly.entity_id
_entity_poly.type
_entity_poly.pdbx_seq_one_letter_code
_entity_poly.pdbx_strand_id
1 'polypeptide(L)'
;MKQKSGFSGQIGFVLAAAGSAVGVGNLWRFPYLAAKDGGGLFLIIYLVLVLTVGFTLLTTDIAIGRKTGKSAIYAYESMRKKWKFLGVITFIVPVIIMTYYAVIGGWILKYITIYILGSGKEAVADNCFTNFITSPSSVWYGIVFMLLTAIIVYNGVEKGIERVSKFIMPVL
;
A
#
# COMPACT_ATOMS: atom_id res chain seq x y z
N MET A 1 24.70 5.90 20.40
CA MET A 1 23.80 4.90 19.80
C MET A 1 22.64 5.66 19.15
N LYS A 2 22.50 5.68 17.81
CA LYS A 2 21.34 6.28 17.15
C LYS A 2 20.11 5.45 17.54
N GLN A 3 19.16 6.08 18.22
CA GLN A 3 17.87 5.50 18.54
C GLN A 3 17.23 5.01 17.22
N LYS A 4 16.98 3.70 17.07
CA LYS A 4 16.28 3.19 15.90
C LYS A 4 14.90 3.85 15.86
N SER A 5 14.61 4.58 14.80
CA SER A 5 13.28 5.13 14.55
C SER A 5 12.28 3.97 14.48
N GLY A 6 11.50 3.81 15.50
CA GLY A 6 10.42 2.82 15.61
C GLY A 6 9.08 3.53 15.64
N PHE A 7 7.98 2.78 15.71
CA PHE A 7 6.65 3.34 15.92
C PHE A 7 6.51 3.90 17.33
N SER A 8 5.74 4.98 17.50
CA SER A 8 5.54 5.67 18.77
C SER A 8 4.71 4.86 19.79
N GLY A 9 4.07 3.77 19.37
CA GLY A 9 3.27 2.89 20.21
C GLY A 9 2.53 1.81 19.43
N GLN A 10 1.77 0.96 20.15
CA GLN A 10 1.03 -0.14 19.54
C GLN A 10 -0.03 0.35 18.54
N ILE A 11 -0.77 1.41 18.88
CA ILE A 11 -1.80 1.98 18.00
C ILE A 11 -1.17 2.54 16.71
N GLY A 12 -0.04 3.25 16.82
CA GLY A 12 0.70 3.75 15.65
C GLY A 12 1.15 2.63 14.73
N PHE A 13 1.66 1.54 15.29
CA PHE A 13 2.04 0.35 14.53
C PHE A 13 0.85 -0.29 13.82
N VAL A 14 -0.27 -0.49 14.53
CA VAL A 14 -1.49 -1.10 13.96
C VAL A 14 -2.06 -0.25 12.83
N LEU A 15 -2.17 1.06 13.02
CA LEU A 15 -2.69 1.96 11.99
C LEU A 15 -1.75 2.06 10.76
N ALA A 16 -0.45 2.04 10.98
CA ALA A 16 0.51 2.00 9.87
C ALA A 16 0.48 0.66 9.12
N ALA A 17 0.37 -0.46 9.84
CA ALA A 17 0.23 -1.79 9.24
C ALA A 17 -1.09 -1.91 8.45
N ALA A 18 -2.20 -1.43 9.02
CA ALA A 18 -3.49 -1.37 8.34
C ALA A 18 -3.42 -0.46 7.09
N GLY A 19 -2.82 0.73 7.22
CA GLY A 19 -2.63 1.67 6.11
C GLY A 19 -1.78 1.11 4.97
N SER A 20 -0.80 0.26 5.27
CA SER A 20 -0.02 -0.43 4.25
C SER A 20 -0.78 -1.58 3.59
N ALA A 21 -1.75 -2.16 4.27
CA ALA A 21 -2.57 -3.27 3.77
C ALA A 21 -3.77 -2.78 2.94
N VAL A 22 -4.32 -1.61 3.26
CA VAL A 22 -5.44 -1.02 2.50
C VAL A 22 -4.91 -0.29 1.27
N GLY A 23 -5.18 -0.84 0.11
CA GLY A 23 -4.81 -0.26 -1.18
C GLY A 23 -6.01 -0.12 -2.11
N VAL A 24 -5.79 0.47 -3.27
CA VAL A 24 -6.83 0.63 -4.31
C VAL A 24 -7.48 -0.70 -4.67
N GLY A 25 -6.73 -1.79 -4.63
CA GLY A 25 -7.25 -3.14 -4.87
C GLY A 25 -8.37 -3.55 -3.92
N ASN A 26 -8.30 -3.15 -2.67
CA ASN A 26 -9.31 -3.47 -1.66
C ASN A 26 -10.63 -2.72 -1.91
N LEU A 27 -10.55 -1.48 -2.42
CA LEU A 27 -11.72 -0.64 -2.65
C LEU A 27 -12.40 -0.94 -4.00
N TRP A 28 -11.63 -1.31 -5.02
CA TRP A 28 -12.14 -1.50 -6.37
C TRP A 28 -12.14 -2.96 -6.83
N ARG A 29 -10.97 -3.60 -6.82
CA ARG A 29 -10.82 -4.96 -7.39
C ARG A 29 -11.48 -6.03 -6.55
N PHE A 30 -11.35 -5.95 -5.24
CA PHE A 30 -11.90 -6.96 -4.34
C PHE A 30 -13.42 -7.05 -4.38
N PRO A 31 -14.21 -5.95 -4.28
CA PRO A 31 -15.65 -6.01 -4.44
C PRO A 31 -16.08 -6.52 -5.82
N TYR A 32 -15.38 -6.14 -6.87
CA TYR A 32 -15.64 -6.63 -8.22
C TYR A 32 -15.47 -8.15 -8.33
N LEU A 33 -14.33 -8.67 -7.82
CA LEU A 33 -14.08 -10.11 -7.84
C LEU A 33 -15.07 -10.87 -6.95
N ALA A 34 -15.41 -10.34 -5.78
CA ALA A 34 -16.39 -10.94 -4.89
C ALA A 34 -17.75 -11.07 -5.59
N ALA A 35 -18.19 -10.03 -6.30
CA ALA A 35 -19.46 -10.07 -7.04
C ALA A 35 -19.43 -11.05 -8.23
N LYS A 36 -18.28 -11.12 -8.95
CA LYS A 36 -18.12 -11.94 -10.14
C LYS A 36 -17.95 -13.43 -9.83
N ASP A 37 -17.19 -13.76 -8.79
CA ASP A 37 -16.67 -15.11 -8.53
C ASP A 37 -17.39 -15.80 -7.37
N GLY A 38 -18.69 -15.58 -7.19
CA GLY A 38 -19.54 -16.34 -6.28
C GLY A 38 -20.06 -15.59 -5.06
N GLY A 39 -19.89 -14.25 -5.00
CA GLY A 39 -20.53 -13.41 -3.98
C GLY A 39 -20.22 -13.84 -2.55
N GLY A 40 -21.24 -14.28 -1.83
CA GLY A 40 -21.12 -14.68 -0.43
C GLY A 40 -20.16 -15.85 -0.18
N LEU A 41 -20.13 -16.83 -1.08
CA LEU A 41 -19.22 -17.99 -0.97
C LEU A 41 -17.75 -17.53 -1.08
N PHE A 42 -17.46 -16.67 -2.03
CA PHE A 42 -16.12 -16.04 -2.15
C PHE A 42 -15.69 -15.37 -0.85
N LEU A 43 -16.58 -14.59 -0.22
CA LEU A 43 -16.28 -13.90 1.04
C LEU A 43 -16.02 -14.85 2.20
N ILE A 44 -16.78 -15.96 2.29
CA ILE A 44 -16.56 -16.97 3.34
C ILE A 44 -15.20 -17.64 3.16
N ILE A 45 -14.87 -18.09 1.95
CA ILE A 45 -13.57 -18.72 1.66
C ILE A 45 -12.43 -17.72 1.94
N TYR A 46 -12.58 -16.48 1.49
CA TYR A 46 -11.61 -15.42 1.75
C TYR A 46 -11.39 -15.21 3.25
N LEU A 47 -12.46 -15.13 4.04
CA LEU A 47 -12.37 -14.96 5.49
C LEU A 47 -11.63 -16.12 6.16
N VAL A 48 -11.95 -17.37 5.78
CA VAL A 48 -11.25 -18.56 6.29
C VAL A 48 -9.75 -18.49 5.96
N LEU A 49 -9.39 -18.13 4.71
CA LEU A 49 -8.00 -18.01 4.29
C LEU A 49 -7.26 -16.88 5.03
N VAL A 50 -7.91 -15.75 5.25
CA VAL A 50 -7.31 -14.64 6.01
C VAL A 50 -7.05 -15.03 7.46
N LEU A 51 -8.02 -15.68 8.12
CA LEU A 51 -7.89 -16.07 9.53
C LEU A 51 -6.88 -17.21 9.74
N THR A 52 -6.70 -18.08 8.77
CA THR A 52 -5.75 -19.19 8.85
C THR A 52 -4.38 -18.82 8.28
N VAL A 53 -4.29 -18.70 6.97
CA VAL A 53 -3.03 -18.46 6.26
C VAL A 53 -2.54 -17.02 6.44
N GLY A 54 -3.42 -16.04 6.25
CA GLY A 54 -3.08 -14.63 6.34
C GLY A 54 -2.56 -14.23 7.72
N PHE A 55 -3.27 -14.64 8.76
CA PHE A 55 -2.85 -14.38 10.14
C PHE A 55 -1.51 -15.04 10.48
N THR A 56 -1.30 -16.28 10.05
CA THR A 56 -0.03 -17.00 10.26
C THR A 56 1.13 -16.33 9.55
N LEU A 57 0.96 -15.90 8.29
CA LEU A 57 1.99 -15.19 7.54
C LEU A 57 2.32 -13.85 8.20
N LEU A 58 1.32 -13.05 8.53
CA LEU A 58 1.52 -11.73 9.15
C LEU A 58 2.26 -11.85 10.49
N THR A 59 1.84 -12.78 11.36
CA THR A 59 2.51 -12.98 12.66
C THR A 59 3.95 -13.46 12.49
N THR A 60 4.22 -14.30 11.50
CA THR A 60 5.57 -14.78 11.18
C THR A 60 6.47 -13.62 10.72
N ASP A 61 6.00 -12.78 9.81
CA ASP A 61 6.75 -11.62 9.31
C ASP A 61 7.07 -10.62 10.43
N ILE A 62 6.08 -10.33 11.28
CA ILE A 62 6.28 -9.47 12.45
C ILE A 62 7.29 -10.08 13.42
N ALA A 63 7.22 -11.38 13.68
CA ALA A 63 8.15 -12.09 14.57
C ALA A 63 9.58 -12.05 14.02
N ILE A 64 9.77 -12.29 12.73
CA ILE A 64 11.08 -12.20 12.05
C ILE A 64 11.63 -10.77 12.16
N GLY A 65 10.81 -9.78 11.84
CA GLY A 65 11.20 -8.37 11.91
C GLY A 65 11.62 -7.94 13.32
N ARG A 66 10.85 -8.33 14.35
CA ARG A 66 11.14 -8.04 15.76
C ARG A 66 12.42 -8.76 16.24
N LYS A 67 12.56 -10.04 15.92
CA LYS A 67 13.71 -10.84 16.33
C LYS A 67 15.02 -10.33 15.73
N THR A 68 15.01 -9.96 14.47
CA THR A 68 16.24 -9.59 13.76
C THR A 68 16.55 -8.11 13.83
N GLY A 69 15.52 -7.25 13.90
CA GLY A 69 15.64 -5.79 13.84
C GLY A 69 16.33 -5.29 12.56
N LYS A 70 16.26 -6.07 11.48
CA LYS A 70 16.90 -5.82 10.19
C LYS A 70 15.86 -5.68 9.10
N SER A 71 16.26 -5.10 7.95
CA SER A 71 15.42 -5.10 6.75
C SER A 71 15.25 -6.52 6.20
N ALA A 72 14.20 -6.76 5.39
CA ALA A 72 13.85 -8.09 4.90
C ALA A 72 15.02 -8.88 4.33
N ILE A 73 15.87 -8.24 3.49
CA ILE A 73 17.03 -8.90 2.85
C ILE A 73 17.95 -9.50 3.90
N TYR A 74 18.31 -8.70 4.92
CA TYR A 74 19.25 -9.13 5.96
C TYR A 74 18.60 -9.94 7.09
N ALA A 75 17.30 -9.82 7.27
CA ALA A 75 16.54 -10.57 8.27
C ALA A 75 16.59 -12.06 7.98
N TYR A 76 16.25 -12.48 6.77
CA TYR A 76 16.30 -13.89 6.37
C TYR A 76 17.73 -14.44 6.32
N GLU A 77 18.69 -13.67 5.83
CA GLU A 77 20.11 -14.05 5.82
C GLU A 77 20.66 -14.26 7.23
N SER A 78 20.27 -13.42 8.21
CA SER A 78 20.72 -13.55 9.60
C SER A 78 20.17 -14.78 10.32
N MET A 79 19.03 -15.30 9.87
CA MET A 79 18.47 -16.56 10.38
C MET A 79 19.18 -17.77 9.78
N ARG A 80 19.39 -17.76 8.46
CA ARG A 80 20.13 -18.81 7.75
C ARG A 80 20.64 -18.27 6.42
N LYS A 81 21.96 -18.40 6.17
CA LYS A 81 22.59 -17.89 4.93
C LYS A 81 21.89 -18.38 3.65
N LYS A 82 21.41 -19.61 3.63
CA LYS A 82 20.66 -20.17 2.49
C LYS A 82 19.34 -19.45 2.19
N TRP A 83 18.76 -18.73 3.13
CA TRP A 83 17.47 -18.04 2.97
C TRP A 83 17.59 -16.60 2.50
N LYS A 84 18.80 -16.15 2.15
CA LYS A 84 19.03 -14.83 1.56
C LYS A 84 18.15 -14.56 0.35
N PHE A 85 17.90 -15.59 -0.48
CA PHE A 85 17.06 -15.45 -1.68
C PHE A 85 15.61 -15.04 -1.35
N LEU A 86 15.05 -15.54 -0.23
CA LEU A 86 13.72 -15.13 0.22
C LEU A 86 13.68 -13.64 0.54
N GLY A 87 14.71 -13.13 1.23
CA GLY A 87 14.84 -11.71 1.51
C GLY A 87 14.92 -10.84 0.24
N VAL A 88 15.63 -11.34 -0.78
CA VAL A 88 15.71 -10.66 -2.08
C VAL A 88 14.34 -10.65 -2.78
N ILE A 89 13.63 -11.77 -2.81
CA ILE A 89 12.27 -11.84 -3.39
C ILE A 89 11.32 -10.88 -2.65
N THR A 90 11.34 -10.89 -1.32
CA THR A 90 10.53 -9.98 -0.49
C THR A 90 10.83 -8.50 -0.78
N PHE A 91 12.04 -8.18 -1.21
CA PHE A 91 12.40 -6.81 -1.62
C PHE A 91 11.97 -6.50 -3.05
N ILE A 92 12.09 -7.44 -3.99
CA ILE A 92 11.74 -7.24 -5.40
C ILE A 92 10.23 -7.00 -5.57
N VAL A 93 9.38 -7.70 -4.82
CA VAL A 93 7.92 -7.57 -4.94
C VAL A 93 7.43 -6.13 -4.74
N PRO A 94 7.78 -5.42 -3.64
CA PRO A 94 7.40 -4.00 -3.49
C PRO A 94 7.99 -3.09 -4.58
N VAL A 95 9.19 -3.38 -5.08
CA VAL A 95 9.80 -2.60 -6.17
C VAL A 95 8.95 -2.69 -7.44
N ILE A 96 8.54 -3.91 -7.83
CA ILE A 96 7.65 -4.10 -8.99
C ILE A 96 6.29 -3.43 -8.76
N ILE A 97 5.72 -3.57 -7.57
CA ILE A 97 4.44 -2.93 -7.22
C ILE A 97 4.56 -1.41 -7.36
N MET A 98 5.64 -0.80 -6.89
CA MET A 98 5.84 0.64 -6.92
C MET A 98 5.81 1.22 -8.33
N THR A 99 6.23 0.47 -9.35
CA THR A 99 6.25 0.94 -10.74
C THR A 99 4.86 1.27 -11.27
N TYR A 100 3.86 0.43 -11.00
CA TYR A 100 2.49 0.68 -11.47
C TYR A 100 1.64 1.47 -10.47
N TYR A 101 1.92 1.39 -9.16
CA TYR A 101 1.18 2.17 -8.16
C TYR A 101 1.40 3.67 -8.28
N ALA A 102 2.59 4.09 -8.72
CA ALA A 102 2.85 5.50 -8.99
C ALA A 102 1.92 6.05 -10.10
N VAL A 103 1.68 5.26 -11.13
CA VAL A 103 0.77 5.62 -12.23
C VAL A 103 -0.67 5.69 -11.73
N ILE A 104 -1.14 4.65 -11.04
CA ILE A 104 -2.51 4.61 -10.47
C ILE A 104 -2.71 5.76 -9.48
N GLY A 105 -1.71 6.05 -8.63
CA GLY A 105 -1.75 7.18 -7.70
C GLY A 105 -1.90 8.52 -8.41
N GLY A 106 -1.24 8.69 -9.56
CA GLY A 106 -1.42 9.85 -10.43
C GLY A 106 -2.85 9.98 -10.96
N TRP A 107 -3.48 8.87 -11.36
CA TRP A 107 -4.88 8.86 -11.80
C TRP A 107 -5.83 9.28 -10.69
N ILE A 108 -5.62 8.77 -9.48
CA ILE A 108 -6.43 9.15 -8.31
C ILE A 108 -6.28 10.64 -8.02
N LEU A 109 -5.06 11.19 -8.05
CA LEU A 109 -4.84 12.62 -7.87
C LEU A 109 -5.58 13.47 -8.91
N LYS A 110 -5.62 13.03 -10.17
CA LYS A 110 -6.40 13.70 -11.22
C LYS A 110 -7.88 13.76 -10.86
N TYR A 111 -8.47 12.63 -10.47
CA TYR A 111 -9.88 12.57 -10.07
C TYR A 111 -10.17 13.42 -8.84
N ILE A 112 -9.30 13.38 -7.83
CA ILE A 112 -9.41 14.26 -6.65
C ILE A 112 -9.45 15.73 -7.10
N THR A 113 -8.56 16.13 -8.02
CA THR A 113 -8.51 17.50 -8.53
C THR A 113 -9.81 17.89 -9.23
N ILE A 114 -10.36 17.01 -10.08
CA ILE A 114 -11.63 17.26 -10.79
C ILE A 114 -12.78 17.47 -9.79
N TYR A 115 -12.87 16.63 -8.74
CA TYR A 115 -13.92 16.76 -7.74
C TYR A 115 -13.78 18.01 -6.87
N ILE A 116 -12.55 18.37 -6.47
CA ILE A 116 -12.29 19.61 -5.70
C ILE A 116 -12.65 20.85 -6.51
N LEU A 117 -12.40 20.85 -7.82
CA LEU A 117 -12.76 21.96 -8.71
C LEU A 117 -14.25 22.04 -9.06
N GLY A 118 -15.07 21.13 -8.55
CA GLY A 118 -16.52 21.10 -8.81
C GLY A 118 -16.91 20.57 -10.18
N SER A 119 -15.95 20.07 -10.98
CA SER A 119 -16.17 19.53 -12.33
C SER A 119 -16.54 18.03 -12.32
N GLY A 120 -17.22 17.54 -11.27
CA GLY A 120 -17.53 16.11 -11.11
C GLY A 120 -18.32 15.50 -12.30
N LYS A 121 -19.07 16.32 -13.05
CA LYS A 121 -19.74 15.86 -14.27
C LYS A 121 -18.76 15.44 -15.37
N GLU A 122 -17.60 16.05 -15.45
CA GLU A 122 -16.54 15.69 -16.39
C GLU A 122 -15.91 14.33 -16.03
N ALA A 123 -15.82 14.02 -14.74
CA ALA A 123 -15.26 12.76 -14.25
C ALA A 123 -16.06 11.54 -14.70
N VAL A 124 -17.36 11.70 -14.94
CA VAL A 124 -18.31 10.64 -15.32
C VAL A 124 -18.44 10.51 -16.85
N ALA A 125 -17.86 11.43 -17.64
CA ALA A 125 -17.89 11.37 -19.08
C ALA A 125 -17.12 10.14 -19.61
N ASP A 126 -17.71 9.39 -20.54
CA ASP A 126 -17.19 8.11 -21.06
C ASP A 126 -15.73 8.17 -21.56
N ASN A 127 -15.30 9.32 -22.07
CA ASN A 127 -13.96 9.51 -22.61
C ASN A 127 -12.98 10.21 -21.66
N CYS A 128 -13.41 10.62 -20.46
CA CYS A 128 -12.56 11.37 -19.52
C CYS A 128 -11.28 10.61 -19.14
N PHE A 129 -11.43 9.36 -18.76
CA PHE A 129 -10.31 8.51 -18.38
C PHE A 129 -9.38 8.22 -19.57
N THR A 130 -9.94 7.80 -20.71
CA THR A 130 -9.17 7.46 -21.91
C THR A 130 -8.37 8.66 -22.42
N ASN A 131 -8.99 9.84 -22.47
CA ASN A 131 -8.31 11.07 -22.86
C ASN A 131 -7.22 11.46 -21.89
N PHE A 132 -7.41 11.22 -20.59
CA PHE A 132 -6.42 11.53 -19.58
C PHE A 132 -5.20 10.60 -19.69
N ILE A 133 -5.39 9.27 -19.79
CA ILE A 133 -4.25 8.32 -19.82
C ILE A 133 -3.41 8.44 -21.08
N THR A 134 -3.99 8.93 -22.19
CA THR A 134 -3.28 9.18 -23.45
C THR A 134 -2.62 10.56 -23.49
N SER A 135 -2.93 11.43 -22.54
CA SER A 135 -2.39 12.79 -22.50
C SER A 135 -1.06 12.87 -21.73
N PRO A 136 -0.16 13.78 -22.08
CA PRO A 136 1.06 14.02 -21.30
C PRO A 136 0.79 14.41 -19.84
N SER A 137 -0.40 14.92 -19.52
CA SER A 137 -0.77 15.31 -18.18
C SER A 137 -0.79 14.13 -17.20
N SER A 138 -1.05 12.89 -17.67
CA SER A 138 -1.04 11.70 -16.83
C SER A 138 0.34 11.46 -16.19
N VAL A 139 1.42 11.75 -16.92
CA VAL A 139 2.79 11.63 -16.44
C VAL A 139 3.07 12.65 -15.32
N TRP A 140 2.61 13.89 -15.49
CA TRP A 140 2.79 14.93 -14.48
C TRP A 140 2.08 14.60 -13.15
N TYR A 141 0.86 14.09 -13.22
CA TYR A 141 0.15 13.63 -12.01
C TYR A 141 0.87 12.45 -11.34
N GLY A 142 1.45 11.53 -12.11
CA GLY A 142 2.29 10.46 -11.59
C GLY A 142 3.54 10.99 -10.87
N ILE A 143 4.23 11.98 -11.45
CA ILE A 143 5.40 12.63 -10.85
C ILE A 143 5.00 13.33 -9.54
N VAL A 144 3.90 14.08 -9.53
CA VAL A 144 3.39 14.75 -8.32
C VAL A 144 3.09 13.73 -7.22
N PHE A 145 2.44 12.62 -7.57
CA PHE A 145 2.19 11.54 -6.60
C PHE A 145 3.48 10.94 -6.03
N MET A 146 4.47 10.69 -6.87
CA MET A 146 5.78 10.21 -6.42
C MET A 146 6.48 11.19 -5.50
N LEU A 147 6.44 12.49 -5.81
CA LEU A 147 7.03 13.53 -4.96
C LEU A 147 6.34 13.59 -3.59
N LEU A 148 5.00 13.55 -3.55
CA LEU A 148 4.26 13.51 -2.29
C LEU A 148 4.63 12.27 -1.46
N THR A 149 4.70 11.10 -2.10
CA THR A 149 5.13 9.86 -1.45
C THR A 149 6.57 9.98 -0.93
N ALA A 150 7.48 10.53 -1.72
CA ALA A 150 8.87 10.72 -1.33
C ALA A 150 9.01 11.65 -0.11
N ILE A 151 8.23 12.73 -0.05
CA ILE A 151 8.20 13.65 1.10
C ILE A 151 7.74 12.91 2.36
N ILE A 152 6.68 12.10 2.27
CA ILE A 152 6.16 11.33 3.41
C ILE A 152 7.22 10.34 3.90
N VAL A 153 7.82 9.59 2.98
CA VAL A 153 8.84 8.58 3.32
C VAL A 153 10.12 9.21 3.86
N TYR A 154 10.52 10.37 3.30
CA TYR A 154 11.70 11.10 3.77
C TYR A 154 11.60 11.53 5.23
N ASN A 155 10.40 11.85 5.71
CA ASN A 155 10.15 12.16 7.12
C ASN A 155 10.25 10.94 8.05
N GLY A 156 10.47 9.74 7.48
CA GLY A 156 10.67 8.51 8.23
C GLY A 156 9.37 7.86 8.72
N VAL A 157 9.51 6.82 9.53
CA VAL A 157 8.39 5.98 9.94
C VAL A 157 7.45 6.73 10.88
N GLU A 158 7.97 7.34 11.94
CA GLU A 158 7.16 7.96 12.99
C GLU A 158 6.50 9.26 12.53
N LYS A 159 7.29 10.19 11.98
CA LYS A 159 6.81 11.53 11.59
C LYS A 159 6.16 11.57 10.21
N GLY A 160 6.49 10.63 9.34
CA GLY A 160 5.94 10.50 8.00
C GLY A 160 4.81 9.48 7.96
N ILE A 161 5.15 8.22 7.84
CA ILE A 161 4.19 7.13 7.57
C ILE A 161 3.14 7.00 8.67
N GLU A 162 3.57 6.92 9.94
CA GLU A 162 2.66 6.73 11.08
C GLU A 162 1.70 7.91 11.23
N ARG A 163 2.19 9.15 11.11
CA ARG A 163 1.35 10.35 11.22
C ARG A 163 0.29 10.40 10.13
N VAL A 164 0.68 10.15 8.89
CA VAL A 164 -0.24 10.14 7.75
C VAL A 164 -1.27 9.02 7.90
N SER A 165 -0.85 7.81 8.30
CA SER A 165 -1.74 6.69 8.53
C SER A 165 -2.74 6.96 9.66
N LYS A 166 -2.30 7.58 10.77
CA LYS A 166 -3.20 7.97 11.87
C LYS A 166 -4.31 8.94 11.45
N PHE A 167 -4.02 9.79 10.46
CA PHE A 167 -5.00 10.75 9.94
C PHE A 167 -5.93 10.12 8.89
N ILE A 168 -5.38 9.34 7.96
CA ILE A 168 -6.14 8.80 6.82
C ILE A 168 -6.97 7.58 7.21
N MET A 169 -6.43 6.67 8.03
CA MET A 169 -7.12 5.40 8.34
C MET A 169 -8.49 5.54 9.00
N PRO A 170 -8.73 6.50 9.93
CA PRO A 170 -10.07 6.70 10.49
C PRO A 170 -11.10 7.24 9.49
N VAL A 171 -10.64 7.81 8.37
CA VAL A 171 -11.51 8.37 7.31
C VAL A 171 -11.85 7.31 6.26
N LEU A 172 -10.98 6.33 6.07
CA LEU A 172 -11.19 5.18 5.18
C LEU A 172 -12.08 4.11 5.82
#